data_122301334dce25b3a6b881979b78f212
#
_entry.id   122301334dce25b3a6b881979b78f212
#
_cell.length_a   1.000
_cell.length_b   1.000
_cell.length_c   1.000
_cell.angle_alpha   90.00
_cell.angle_beta   90.00
_cell.angle_gamma   90.00
#
_symmetry.space_group_name_H-M   'P 1'
#
loop_
_entity.id
_entity.type
_entity.pdbx_description
1 polymer ?
#
loop_
_entity_poly.entity_id
_entity_poly.type
_entity_poly.pdbx_seq_one_letter_code
_entity_poly.pdbx_strand_id
1 'polypeptide(L)'
;MELSFFRGGQTSVWLRVVERSYGGRVIEVVGDSSRGGDWRLVRLGVDGDRIVSADADGLDRPLEGLTLLEAAAVGGDELAVDALANALGPIFRARRDPERVAVAMSGGVDSAVALLRAGPKAVGVTLRLWLDPDGPDTERACCSPEAVLAARRTCHELGLPHVTLDAREDFLRAIVEPFVRGYARGETPNPCTSCNGFFRFGRLLAFARQAGAARLATGHYARTIKHRGRLLLAAAVDAEKDQSYMLARLDPRVLDRIWFPLGEQSKEETRAEAAEAGLAAARRAESQEACFLGGADYRSFLERRGLVPSTGPIVDENGEVLGRHDGFWRYTPGQRKGLGVASGAPVYALTTVPRRNTVVVGPRESLARRTLRADGRIHVDISRADVKVRYRSPAVPGSVEAVSRGFRVHLDAPVYAVAPGQAAVLYERGVVVGAGRVTSSTP
;
A
#
# COMPACT_ATOMS: atom_id res chain seq x y z
N MET A 1 -32.58 2.90 -12.89
CA MET A 1 -32.14 2.08 -11.74
C MET A 1 -31.16 2.92 -10.97
N GLU A 2 -31.58 3.41 -9.82
CA GLU A 2 -30.70 4.20 -8.93
C GLU A 2 -29.71 3.26 -8.26
N LEU A 3 -28.43 3.48 -8.46
CA LEU A 3 -27.37 2.73 -7.83
C LEU A 3 -26.55 3.64 -6.92
N SER A 4 -26.77 3.36 -5.66
CA SER A 4 -25.93 3.47 -4.45
C SER A 4 -25.14 4.74 -4.16
N PHE A 5 -25.46 5.26 -3.01
CA PHE A 5 -24.75 6.23 -2.19
C PHE A 5 -23.38 5.73 -1.73
N PHE A 6 -22.34 6.56 -1.85
CA PHE A 6 -21.16 6.50 -1.03
C PHE A 6 -21.07 7.77 -0.19
N ARG A 7 -21.41 7.66 1.11
CA ARG A 7 -21.09 8.69 2.10
C ARG A 7 -19.80 8.30 2.83
N GLY A 8 -18.73 9.01 2.54
CA GLY A 8 -17.54 9.02 3.39
C GLY A 8 -17.14 10.49 3.56
N GLY A 9 -17.12 11.01 4.79
CA GLY A 9 -17.03 12.41 5.17
C GLY A 9 -16.22 13.31 4.24
N GLN A 10 -16.78 14.40 3.77
CA GLN A 10 -16.33 15.50 2.93
C GLN A 10 -16.50 15.38 1.41
N THR A 11 -16.77 14.21 0.82
CA THR A 11 -17.03 14.09 -0.62
C THR A 11 -18.12 13.06 -0.89
N SER A 12 -19.08 13.37 -1.74
CA SER A 12 -20.14 12.45 -2.19
C SER A 12 -20.05 12.28 -3.71
N VAL A 13 -20.22 11.05 -4.18
CA VAL A 13 -20.34 10.77 -5.62
C VAL A 13 -21.68 10.13 -5.88
N TRP A 14 -22.42 10.67 -6.83
CA TRP A 14 -23.73 10.17 -7.24
C TRP A 14 -23.61 9.63 -8.67
N LEU A 15 -24.17 8.49 -8.92
CA LEU A 15 -24.19 7.88 -10.25
C LEU A 15 -25.63 7.47 -10.59
N ARG A 16 -26.14 7.99 -11.70
CA ARG A 16 -27.44 7.65 -12.24
C ARG A 16 -27.32 7.25 -13.70
N VAL A 17 -27.94 6.17 -14.09
CA VAL A 17 -28.05 5.76 -15.49
C VAL A 17 -29.38 6.30 -16.04
N VAL A 18 -29.32 7.12 -17.08
CA VAL A 18 -30.50 7.68 -17.77
C VAL A 18 -30.57 7.06 -19.18
N GLU A 19 -31.68 6.42 -19.50
CA GLU A 19 -31.95 5.92 -20.86
C GLU A 19 -32.60 7.05 -21.68
N ARG A 20 -31.97 7.43 -22.79
CA ARG A 20 -32.57 8.38 -23.74
C ARG A 20 -33.56 7.71 -24.67
N SER A 21 -34.60 8.45 -25.06
CA SER A 21 -35.71 7.99 -25.94
C SER A 21 -35.27 7.51 -27.33
N TYR A 22 -34.00 7.60 -27.69
CA TYR A 22 -33.42 7.17 -29.00
C TYR A 22 -32.31 6.11 -28.84
N GLY A 23 -32.34 5.28 -27.79
CA GLY A 23 -31.48 4.07 -27.71
C GLY A 23 -30.04 4.28 -27.20
N GLY A 24 -29.66 5.50 -26.80
CA GLY A 24 -28.37 5.78 -26.16
C GLY A 24 -28.46 5.71 -24.62
N ARG A 25 -27.45 5.13 -23.97
CA ARG A 25 -27.30 5.13 -22.51
C ARG A 25 -26.35 6.25 -22.12
N VAL A 26 -26.88 7.30 -21.48
CA VAL A 26 -26.06 8.35 -20.86
C VAL A 26 -25.95 8.04 -19.39
N ILE A 27 -24.70 8.01 -18.89
CA ILE A 27 -24.41 7.91 -17.45
C ILE A 27 -24.34 9.34 -16.92
N GLU A 28 -25.21 9.70 -15.99
CA GLU A 28 -25.07 10.92 -15.21
C GLU A 28 -24.24 10.61 -13.97
N VAL A 29 -23.21 11.41 -13.74
CA VAL A 29 -22.37 11.33 -12.54
C VAL A 29 -22.20 12.72 -11.95
N VAL A 30 -22.21 12.77 -10.63
CA VAL A 30 -21.99 14.00 -9.87
C VAL A 30 -20.82 13.76 -8.92
N GLY A 31 -19.86 14.67 -8.93
CA GLY A 31 -18.77 14.73 -7.96
C GLY A 31 -18.81 16.06 -7.23
N ASP A 32 -18.52 16.05 -5.96
CA ASP A 32 -18.38 17.23 -5.13
C ASP A 32 -17.01 17.31 -4.46
N SER A 33 -16.64 18.51 -4.02
CA SER A 33 -15.51 18.76 -3.14
C SER A 33 -15.80 19.94 -2.24
N SER A 34 -15.33 19.89 -0.99
CA SER A 34 -15.50 20.98 -0.03
C SER A 34 -14.27 21.17 0.85
N ARG A 35 -13.97 22.43 1.20
CA ARG A 35 -12.89 22.81 2.11
C ARG A 35 -13.20 24.15 2.76
N GLY A 36 -13.11 24.24 4.10
CA GLY A 36 -13.22 25.50 4.83
C GLY A 36 -14.57 26.24 4.68
N GLY A 37 -15.65 25.53 4.34
CA GLY A 37 -16.98 26.12 4.06
C GLY A 37 -17.26 26.35 2.58
N ASP A 38 -16.26 26.42 1.75
CA ASP A 38 -16.40 26.46 0.28
C ASP A 38 -16.68 25.07 -0.27
N TRP A 39 -17.46 25.01 -1.35
CA TRP A 39 -17.75 23.76 -2.03
C TRP A 39 -17.87 23.94 -3.53
N ARG A 40 -17.63 22.87 -4.29
CA ARG A 40 -17.85 22.79 -5.73
C ARG A 40 -18.56 21.50 -6.08
N LEU A 41 -19.35 21.57 -7.14
CA LEU A 41 -20.07 20.44 -7.68
C LEU A 41 -19.80 20.36 -9.18
N VAL A 42 -19.58 19.14 -9.67
CA VAL A 42 -19.44 18.85 -11.10
C VAL A 42 -20.45 17.78 -11.46
N ARG A 43 -21.30 18.08 -12.46
CA ARG A 43 -22.22 17.11 -13.05
C ARG A 43 -21.80 16.81 -14.46
N LEU A 44 -21.75 15.55 -14.81
CA LEU A 44 -21.39 15.09 -16.15
C LEU A 44 -22.44 14.14 -16.68
N GLY A 45 -22.85 14.34 -17.93
CA GLY A 45 -23.52 13.31 -18.74
C GLY A 45 -22.48 12.68 -19.67
N VAL A 46 -22.36 11.37 -19.63
CA VAL A 46 -21.31 10.63 -20.36
C VAL A 46 -21.94 9.56 -21.23
N ASP A 47 -21.58 9.56 -22.52
CA ASP A 47 -21.89 8.51 -23.47
C ASP A 47 -20.58 7.86 -23.97
N GLY A 48 -20.44 6.56 -23.70
CA GLY A 48 -19.17 5.90 -23.98
C GLY A 48 -18.02 6.47 -23.16
N ASP A 49 -16.99 6.96 -23.82
CA ASP A 49 -15.81 7.61 -23.24
C ASP A 49 -15.84 9.14 -23.40
N ARG A 50 -16.98 9.74 -23.81
CA ARG A 50 -17.14 11.18 -24.06
C ARG A 50 -18.16 11.83 -23.14
N ILE A 51 -17.87 13.07 -22.76
CA ILE A 51 -18.77 13.96 -22.01
C ILE A 51 -19.71 14.61 -23.04
N VAL A 52 -21.01 14.37 -22.87
CA VAL A 52 -22.06 14.92 -23.74
C VAL A 52 -22.83 16.08 -23.10
N SER A 53 -22.69 16.26 -21.81
CA SER A 53 -23.16 17.43 -21.07
C SER A 53 -22.32 17.63 -19.81
N ALA A 54 -22.11 18.87 -19.43
CA ALA A 54 -21.38 19.22 -18.21
C ALA A 54 -22.01 20.46 -17.55
N ASP A 55 -22.02 20.42 -16.22
CA ASP A 55 -22.35 21.57 -15.36
C ASP A 55 -21.22 21.65 -14.33
N ALA A 56 -20.30 22.59 -14.53
CA ALA A 56 -19.05 22.69 -13.78
C ALA A 56 -18.48 24.10 -13.88
N ASP A 57 -18.34 24.77 -12.74
CA ASP A 57 -17.69 26.07 -12.62
C ASP A 57 -16.27 25.95 -12.08
N GLY A 58 -15.43 26.94 -12.41
CA GLY A 58 -14.06 27.05 -11.89
C GLY A 58 -13.02 26.19 -12.64
N LEU A 59 -13.36 25.63 -13.79
CA LEU A 59 -12.44 24.91 -14.65
C LEU A 59 -11.89 25.80 -15.77
N ASP A 60 -10.67 25.53 -16.22
CA ASP A 60 -9.96 26.33 -17.22
C ASP A 60 -10.57 26.26 -18.62
N ARG A 61 -11.40 25.22 -18.90
CA ARG A 61 -12.08 25.06 -20.18
C ARG A 61 -13.37 24.22 -20.05
N PRO A 62 -14.30 24.36 -21.02
CA PRO A 62 -15.49 23.52 -21.09
C PRO A 62 -15.15 22.03 -21.22
N LEU A 63 -15.97 21.16 -20.64
CA LEU A 63 -15.80 19.71 -20.65
C LEU A 63 -16.55 19.01 -21.77
N GLU A 64 -17.59 19.61 -22.32
CA GLU A 64 -18.43 19.00 -23.35
C GLU A 64 -17.63 18.66 -24.61
N GLY A 65 -17.87 17.46 -25.13
CA GLY A 65 -17.16 16.91 -26.27
C GLY A 65 -15.80 16.27 -25.94
N LEU A 66 -15.25 16.49 -24.75
CA LEU A 66 -14.01 15.86 -24.31
C LEU A 66 -14.21 14.37 -24.02
N THR A 67 -13.16 13.59 -24.25
CA THR A 67 -13.08 12.25 -23.70
C THR A 67 -12.81 12.33 -22.18
N LEU A 68 -13.12 11.25 -21.44
CA LEU A 68 -12.81 11.18 -20.00
C LEU A 68 -11.30 11.34 -19.74
N LEU A 69 -10.45 10.90 -20.68
CA LEU A 69 -9.01 11.07 -20.60
C LEU A 69 -8.58 12.54 -20.73
N GLU A 70 -9.14 13.26 -21.70
CA GLU A 70 -8.88 14.69 -21.89
C GLU A 70 -9.41 15.54 -20.73
N ALA A 71 -10.59 15.18 -20.22
CA ALA A 71 -11.18 15.85 -19.05
C ALA A 71 -10.33 15.67 -17.77
N ALA A 72 -9.69 14.53 -17.61
CA ALA A 72 -8.79 14.26 -16.47
C ALA A 72 -7.48 15.09 -16.50
N ALA A 73 -7.21 15.81 -17.57
CA ALA A 73 -6.09 16.76 -17.70
C ALA A 73 -6.53 18.23 -17.58
N VAL A 74 -7.82 18.50 -17.34
CA VAL A 74 -8.33 19.89 -17.22
C VAL A 74 -7.91 20.46 -15.87
N GLY A 75 -7.31 21.67 -15.92
CA GLY A 75 -6.99 22.48 -14.76
C GLY A 75 -8.16 23.36 -14.32
N GLY A 76 -7.91 24.16 -13.28
CA GLY A 76 -8.89 25.09 -12.72
C GLY A 76 -8.65 25.38 -11.26
N ASP A 77 -9.65 25.94 -10.58
CA ASP A 77 -9.58 26.08 -9.13
C ASP A 77 -9.52 24.68 -8.46
N GLU A 78 -8.84 24.59 -7.34
CA GLU A 78 -8.49 23.33 -6.70
C GLU A 78 -9.71 22.50 -6.31
N LEU A 79 -10.82 23.15 -5.86
CA LEU A 79 -12.06 22.47 -5.49
C LEU A 79 -12.82 21.98 -6.72
N ALA A 80 -12.83 22.75 -7.81
CA ALA A 80 -13.48 22.35 -9.06
C ALA A 80 -12.78 21.13 -9.68
N VAL A 81 -11.45 21.15 -9.72
CA VAL A 81 -10.65 20.00 -10.21
C VAL A 81 -10.80 18.78 -9.31
N ASP A 82 -10.94 18.96 -8.00
CA ASP A 82 -11.22 17.86 -7.07
C ASP A 82 -12.62 17.27 -7.29
N ALA A 83 -13.64 18.11 -7.47
CA ALA A 83 -14.99 17.66 -7.79
C ALA A 83 -15.04 16.91 -9.13
N LEU A 84 -14.34 17.42 -10.14
CA LEU A 84 -14.19 16.73 -11.43
C LEU A 84 -13.50 15.36 -11.27
N ALA A 85 -12.40 15.28 -10.52
CA ALA A 85 -11.73 14.02 -10.28
C ALA A 85 -12.59 13.00 -9.53
N ASN A 86 -13.44 13.47 -8.60
CA ASN A 86 -14.40 12.62 -7.90
C ASN A 86 -15.49 12.11 -8.86
N ALA A 87 -15.98 12.94 -9.77
CA ALA A 87 -16.93 12.52 -10.81
C ALA A 87 -16.33 11.51 -11.78
N LEU A 88 -15.09 11.74 -12.23
CA LEU A 88 -14.42 10.89 -13.24
C LEU A 88 -14.01 9.52 -12.68
N GLY A 89 -13.54 9.45 -11.43
CA GLY A 89 -12.96 8.24 -10.86
C GLY A 89 -13.77 6.96 -11.06
N PRO A 90 -15.08 6.92 -10.74
CA PRO A 90 -15.93 5.74 -10.87
C PRO A 90 -16.21 5.30 -12.30
N ILE A 91 -16.19 6.22 -13.26
CA ILE A 91 -16.60 5.99 -14.65
C ILE A 91 -15.44 6.03 -15.62
N PHE A 92 -14.21 6.30 -15.15
CA PHE A 92 -13.04 6.52 -15.98
C PHE A 92 -12.76 5.31 -16.88
N ARG A 93 -12.66 5.56 -18.17
CA ARG A 93 -12.23 4.61 -19.20
C ARG A 93 -11.63 5.35 -20.37
N ALA A 94 -10.71 4.69 -21.08
CA ALA A 94 -10.13 5.22 -22.30
C ALA A 94 -9.85 4.09 -23.28
N ARG A 95 -9.80 4.42 -24.56
CA ARG A 95 -9.43 3.47 -25.63
C ARG A 95 -8.02 2.94 -25.40
N ARG A 96 -7.79 1.68 -25.77
CA ARG A 96 -6.48 1.03 -25.65
C ARG A 96 -5.44 1.77 -26.50
N ASP A 97 -4.31 2.07 -25.87
CA ASP A 97 -3.13 2.59 -26.51
C ASP A 97 -1.92 1.77 -26.02
N PRO A 98 -1.18 1.07 -26.92
CA PRO A 98 -0.06 0.22 -26.54
C PRO A 98 1.13 0.98 -25.97
N GLU A 99 1.21 2.29 -26.19
CA GLU A 99 2.28 3.15 -25.67
C GLU A 99 1.88 3.84 -24.34
N ARG A 100 0.59 3.76 -23.96
CA ARG A 100 0.12 4.37 -22.73
C ARG A 100 0.61 3.61 -21.52
N VAL A 101 1.09 4.35 -20.52
CA VAL A 101 1.52 3.83 -19.23
C VAL A 101 0.66 4.46 -18.11
N ALA A 102 0.01 3.64 -17.32
CA ALA A 102 -0.60 4.10 -16.07
C ALA A 102 0.49 4.23 -15.01
N VAL A 103 0.52 5.34 -14.27
CA VAL A 103 1.56 5.60 -13.25
C VAL A 103 0.92 5.76 -11.89
N ALA A 104 1.30 4.91 -10.94
CA ALA A 104 0.85 5.01 -9.56
C ALA A 104 1.50 6.23 -8.88
N MET A 105 0.69 7.23 -8.58
CA MET A 105 1.13 8.50 -7.98
C MET A 105 0.88 8.50 -6.48
N SER A 106 1.89 8.93 -5.72
CA SER A 106 1.82 9.12 -4.26
C SER A 106 2.07 10.57 -3.84
N GLY A 107 2.31 11.47 -4.81
CA GLY A 107 2.72 12.85 -4.57
C GLY A 107 4.18 12.99 -4.10
N GLY A 108 4.94 11.90 -3.98
CA GLY A 108 6.37 11.92 -3.65
C GLY A 108 7.25 11.91 -4.89
N VAL A 109 8.55 12.23 -4.69
CA VAL A 109 9.56 12.36 -5.75
C VAL A 109 9.68 11.11 -6.61
N ASP A 110 9.61 9.92 -6.02
CA ASP A 110 9.78 8.66 -6.75
C ASP A 110 8.68 8.42 -7.78
N SER A 111 7.44 8.71 -7.40
CA SER A 111 6.31 8.62 -8.33
C SER A 111 6.34 9.70 -9.40
N ALA A 112 6.86 10.89 -9.08
CA ALA A 112 7.01 11.98 -10.04
C ALA A 112 8.05 11.65 -11.12
N VAL A 113 9.20 11.07 -10.73
CA VAL A 113 10.22 10.61 -11.71
C VAL A 113 9.69 9.41 -12.51
N ALA A 114 8.95 8.49 -11.89
CA ALA A 114 8.31 7.40 -12.62
C ALA A 114 7.33 7.93 -13.68
N LEU A 115 6.59 9.01 -13.39
CA LEU A 115 5.70 9.68 -14.34
C LEU A 115 6.47 10.34 -15.47
N LEU A 116 7.55 11.06 -15.16
CA LEU A 116 8.42 11.70 -16.15
C LEU A 116 8.94 10.68 -17.17
N ARG A 117 9.44 9.55 -16.68
CA ARG A 117 9.95 8.45 -17.53
C ARG A 117 8.87 7.72 -18.33
N ALA A 118 7.63 7.74 -17.85
CA ALA A 118 6.51 7.16 -18.58
C ALA A 118 6.13 7.96 -19.83
N GLY A 119 6.55 9.23 -19.93
CA GLY A 119 6.44 10.05 -21.12
C GLY A 119 5.05 10.64 -21.38
N PRO A 120 4.85 11.25 -22.56
CA PRO A 120 3.70 12.12 -22.85
C PRO A 120 2.36 11.40 -22.98
N LYS A 121 2.35 10.08 -23.07
CA LYS A 121 1.12 9.26 -23.07
C LYS A 121 0.79 8.67 -21.70
N ALA A 122 1.47 9.09 -20.65
CA ALA A 122 1.21 8.59 -19.30
C ALA A 122 -0.14 9.09 -18.75
N VAL A 123 -0.73 8.32 -17.85
CA VAL A 123 -1.88 8.72 -17.04
C VAL A 123 -1.58 8.43 -15.57
N GLY A 124 -1.59 9.48 -14.75
CA GLY A 124 -1.40 9.35 -13.31
C GLY A 124 -2.65 8.79 -12.63
N VAL A 125 -2.43 7.93 -11.63
CA VAL A 125 -3.51 7.41 -10.79
C VAL A 125 -3.12 7.42 -9.33
N THR A 126 -3.97 7.98 -8.48
CA THR A 126 -3.83 7.93 -7.03
C THR A 126 -4.96 7.12 -6.41
N LEU A 127 -4.63 6.19 -5.52
CA LEU A 127 -5.62 5.51 -4.68
C LEU A 127 -5.83 6.35 -3.42
N ARG A 128 -7.05 6.84 -3.20
CA ARG A 128 -7.46 7.41 -1.91
C ARG A 128 -7.74 6.25 -0.98
N LEU A 129 -6.84 6.00 -0.04
CA LEU A 129 -6.94 4.92 0.94
C LEU A 129 -7.57 5.46 2.24
N TRP A 130 -8.09 4.55 3.05
CA TRP A 130 -8.61 4.89 4.36
C TRP A 130 -7.48 5.38 5.28
N LEU A 131 -7.72 6.47 5.97
CA LEU A 131 -6.90 7.01 7.04
C LEU A 131 -7.71 7.01 8.32
N ASP A 132 -7.04 6.89 9.46
CA ASP A 132 -7.69 6.97 10.76
C ASP A 132 -8.25 8.38 10.98
N PRO A 133 -9.58 8.58 11.04
CA PRO A 133 -10.16 9.91 11.20
C PRO A 133 -9.84 10.55 12.56
N ASP A 134 -9.54 9.72 13.56
CA ASP A 134 -9.20 10.14 14.92
C ASP A 134 -7.67 10.11 15.16
N GLY A 135 -6.89 9.92 14.08
CA GLY A 135 -5.43 9.88 14.12
C GLY A 135 -4.81 11.27 14.28
N PRO A 136 -3.62 11.35 14.85
CA PRO A 136 -2.92 12.60 14.96
C PRO A 136 -2.48 13.13 13.62
N ASP A 137 -1.99 13.59 12.96
CA ASP A 137 -1.50 14.17 11.73
C ASP A 137 -1.55 13.21 10.52
N THR A 138 -2.57 13.35 9.70
CA THR A 138 -2.75 12.59 8.46
C THR A 138 -2.03 13.21 7.25
N GLU A 139 -1.47 14.42 7.35
CA GLU A 139 -0.86 15.16 6.24
C GLU A 139 0.36 14.44 5.65
N ARG A 140 1.09 13.65 6.46
CA ARG A 140 2.27 12.90 6.01
C ARG A 140 1.97 11.54 5.36
N ALA A 141 0.71 11.11 5.38
CA ALA A 141 0.34 9.86 4.74
C ALA A 141 0.36 10.01 3.20
N CYS A 142 0.82 8.97 2.50
CA CYS A 142 0.88 8.97 1.02
C CYS A 142 -0.49 9.02 0.32
N CYS A 143 -1.57 8.98 1.08
CA CYS A 143 -2.96 9.05 0.62
C CYS A 143 -3.73 10.18 1.32
N SER A 144 -3.03 11.12 1.96
CA SER A 144 -3.62 12.34 2.50
C SER A 144 -4.19 13.21 1.35
N PRO A 145 -5.15 14.09 1.62
CA PRO A 145 -5.63 15.06 0.64
C PRO A 145 -4.49 15.83 -0.02
N GLU A 146 -3.50 16.27 0.75
CA GLU A 146 -2.32 17.01 0.27
C GLU A 146 -1.43 16.16 -0.65
N ALA A 147 -1.32 14.86 -0.38
CA ALA A 147 -0.59 13.94 -1.25
C ALA A 147 -1.30 13.71 -2.59
N VAL A 148 -2.64 13.60 -2.56
CA VAL A 148 -3.47 13.49 -3.76
C VAL A 148 -3.36 14.75 -4.61
N LEU A 149 -3.45 15.94 -3.99
CA LEU A 149 -3.29 17.23 -4.66
C LEU A 149 -1.90 17.37 -5.29
N ALA A 150 -0.84 17.03 -4.55
CA ALA A 150 0.51 17.08 -5.09
C ALA A 150 0.72 16.12 -6.26
N ALA A 151 0.15 14.92 -6.20
CA ALA A 151 0.18 13.96 -7.29
C ALA A 151 -0.50 14.53 -8.55
N ARG A 152 -1.68 15.14 -8.39
CA ARG A 152 -2.42 15.79 -9.47
C ARG A 152 -1.67 16.95 -10.07
N ARG A 153 -1.16 17.88 -9.23
CA ARG A 153 -0.36 19.02 -9.68
C ARG A 153 0.83 18.57 -10.53
N THR A 154 1.58 17.57 -10.06
CA THR A 154 2.70 17.01 -10.83
C THR A 154 2.25 16.49 -12.21
N CYS A 155 1.10 15.81 -12.29
CA CYS A 155 0.57 15.38 -13.58
C CYS A 155 0.18 16.55 -14.47
N HIS A 156 -0.55 17.53 -13.96
CA HIS A 156 -1.02 18.68 -14.73
C HIS A 156 0.12 19.62 -15.15
N GLU A 157 1.15 19.82 -14.32
CA GLU A 157 2.37 20.56 -14.66
C GLU A 157 3.09 19.94 -15.88
N LEU A 158 2.99 18.61 -16.03
CA LEU A 158 3.51 17.88 -17.19
C LEU A 158 2.50 17.75 -18.35
N GLY A 159 1.32 18.39 -18.25
CA GLY A 159 0.26 18.28 -19.26
C GLY A 159 -0.40 16.89 -19.31
N LEU A 160 -0.32 16.11 -18.25
CA LEU A 160 -0.78 14.73 -18.20
C LEU A 160 -2.07 14.58 -17.38
N PRO A 161 -2.97 13.65 -17.76
CA PRO A 161 -4.19 13.37 -17.02
C PRO A 161 -3.89 12.70 -15.69
N HIS A 162 -4.73 13.01 -14.68
CA HIS A 162 -4.69 12.39 -13.36
C HIS A 162 -6.08 11.93 -12.93
N VAL A 163 -6.17 10.71 -12.40
CA VAL A 163 -7.40 10.12 -11.89
C VAL A 163 -7.23 9.73 -10.43
N THR A 164 -8.22 10.05 -9.61
CA THR A 164 -8.29 9.63 -8.21
C THR A 164 -9.32 8.52 -8.08
N LEU A 165 -8.92 7.38 -7.50
CA LEU A 165 -9.80 6.26 -7.21
C LEU A 165 -10.08 6.19 -5.72
N ASP A 166 -11.33 6.25 -5.33
CA ASP A 166 -11.73 6.04 -3.95
C ASP A 166 -11.68 4.54 -3.61
N ALA A 167 -10.77 4.17 -2.75
CA ALA A 167 -10.58 2.81 -2.29
C ALA A 167 -10.61 2.71 -0.75
N ARG A 168 -11.16 3.75 -0.07
CA ARG A 168 -11.14 3.86 1.40
C ARG A 168 -11.82 2.71 2.08
N GLU A 169 -13.05 2.41 1.71
CA GLU A 169 -13.84 1.34 2.33
C GLU A 169 -13.26 -0.05 2.07
N ASP A 170 -12.84 -0.30 0.83
CA ASP A 170 -12.20 -1.56 0.47
C ASP A 170 -10.86 -1.76 1.20
N PHE A 171 -10.09 -0.69 1.38
CA PHE A 171 -8.83 -0.73 2.13
C PHE A 171 -9.08 -0.99 3.62
N LEU A 172 -10.08 -0.34 4.21
CA LEU A 172 -10.50 -0.58 5.59
C LEU A 172 -10.78 -2.07 5.80
N ARG A 173 -11.63 -2.66 4.95
CA ARG A 173 -12.02 -4.08 5.05
C ARG A 173 -10.87 -5.04 4.75
N ALA A 174 -10.08 -4.77 3.73
CA ALA A 174 -9.06 -5.70 3.25
C ALA A 174 -7.73 -5.64 4.02
N ILE A 175 -7.37 -4.50 4.59
CA ILE A 175 -6.06 -4.27 5.20
C ILE A 175 -6.17 -3.87 6.68
N VAL A 176 -6.98 -2.87 7.00
CA VAL A 176 -7.02 -2.31 8.35
C VAL A 176 -7.69 -3.27 9.33
N GLU A 177 -8.88 -3.77 9.00
CA GLU A 177 -9.56 -4.74 9.88
C GLU A 177 -8.78 -6.04 10.08
N PRO A 178 -8.17 -6.68 9.05
CA PRO A 178 -7.29 -7.82 9.28
C PRO A 178 -6.08 -7.50 10.17
N PHE A 179 -5.53 -6.27 10.08
CA PHE A 179 -4.47 -5.80 10.96
C PHE A 179 -4.94 -5.78 12.43
N VAL A 180 -6.08 -5.16 12.72
CA VAL A 180 -6.67 -5.11 14.06
C VAL A 180 -6.98 -6.53 14.58
N ARG A 181 -7.63 -7.36 13.76
CA ARG A 181 -7.93 -8.76 14.12
C ARG A 181 -6.67 -9.59 14.37
N GLY A 182 -5.57 -9.31 13.65
CA GLY A 182 -4.30 -9.99 13.89
C GLY A 182 -3.75 -9.71 15.28
N TYR A 183 -3.70 -8.45 15.68
CA TYR A 183 -3.27 -8.07 17.03
C TYR A 183 -4.20 -8.64 18.13
N ALA A 184 -5.50 -8.65 17.90
CA ALA A 184 -6.45 -9.29 18.81
C ALA A 184 -6.18 -10.81 19.00
N ARG A 185 -5.52 -11.46 18.04
CA ARG A 185 -5.10 -12.87 18.13
C ARG A 185 -3.66 -13.05 18.59
N GLY A 186 -2.94 -11.98 18.98
CA GLY A 186 -1.54 -12.03 19.38
C GLY A 186 -0.55 -12.21 18.22
N GLU A 187 -1.00 -11.98 16.99
CA GLU A 187 -0.13 -11.92 15.81
C GLU A 187 0.51 -10.53 15.70
N THR A 188 1.56 -10.42 14.90
CA THR A 188 2.17 -9.13 14.51
C THR A 188 2.07 -8.99 12.98
N PRO A 189 0.92 -8.56 12.44
CA PRO A 189 0.71 -8.47 11.01
C PRO A 189 1.64 -7.47 10.34
N ASN A 190 2.04 -7.76 9.09
CA ASN A 190 2.69 -6.79 8.21
C ASN A 190 1.66 -6.29 7.17
N PRO A 191 1.02 -5.13 7.41
CA PRO A 191 -0.01 -4.63 6.52
C PRO A 191 0.55 -4.22 5.15
N CYS A 192 1.80 -3.75 5.07
CA CYS A 192 2.42 -3.26 3.83
C CYS A 192 2.63 -4.39 2.81
N THR A 193 3.09 -5.56 3.25
CA THR A 193 3.26 -6.71 2.34
C THR A 193 1.91 -7.27 1.86
N SER A 194 0.87 -7.19 2.68
CA SER A 194 -0.49 -7.57 2.29
C SER A 194 -1.12 -6.56 1.33
N CYS A 195 -0.95 -5.26 1.63
CA CYS A 195 -1.44 -4.18 0.79
C CYS A 195 -0.83 -4.26 -0.63
N ASN A 196 0.50 -4.31 -0.72
CA ASN A 196 1.17 -4.37 -2.01
C ASN A 196 0.90 -5.71 -2.73
N GLY A 197 0.95 -6.83 -2.02
CA GLY A 197 0.78 -8.15 -2.62
C GLY A 197 -0.60 -8.42 -3.23
N PHE A 198 -1.66 -7.85 -2.67
CA PHE A 198 -3.03 -8.18 -3.07
C PHE A 198 -3.89 -6.98 -3.38
N PHE A 199 -3.88 -5.94 -2.55
CA PHE A 199 -4.83 -4.85 -2.63
C PHE A 199 -4.41 -3.78 -3.64
N ARG A 200 -3.29 -3.10 -3.39
CA ARG A 200 -2.85 -1.93 -4.15
C ARG A 200 -2.62 -2.24 -5.62
N PHE A 201 -1.79 -3.24 -5.91
CA PHE A 201 -1.50 -3.61 -7.31
C PHE A 201 -2.71 -4.22 -8.02
N GLY A 202 -3.59 -4.91 -7.31
CA GLY A 202 -4.86 -5.37 -7.88
C GLY A 202 -5.71 -4.23 -8.40
N ARG A 203 -5.89 -3.16 -7.61
CA ARG A 203 -6.66 -1.97 -7.99
C ARG A 203 -5.97 -1.17 -9.10
N LEU A 204 -4.66 -0.94 -8.98
CA LEU A 204 -3.89 -0.19 -9.98
C LEU A 204 -3.83 -0.90 -11.34
N LEU A 205 -3.67 -2.22 -11.38
CA LEU A 205 -3.69 -3.00 -12.63
C LEU A 205 -5.09 -3.04 -13.25
N ALA A 206 -6.16 -3.07 -12.45
CA ALA A 206 -7.51 -2.93 -12.96
C ALA A 206 -7.72 -1.56 -13.60
N PHE A 207 -7.27 -0.49 -12.95
CA PHE A 207 -7.30 0.86 -13.53
C PHE A 207 -6.47 0.95 -14.80
N ALA A 208 -5.22 0.45 -14.82
CA ALA A 208 -4.38 0.47 -16.02
C ALA A 208 -5.11 -0.13 -17.23
N ARG A 209 -5.83 -1.23 -17.03
CA ARG A 209 -6.68 -1.84 -18.07
C ARG A 209 -7.83 -0.94 -18.48
N GLN A 210 -8.54 -0.30 -17.53
CA GLN A 210 -9.63 0.64 -17.82
C GLN A 210 -9.13 1.88 -18.57
N ALA A 211 -7.94 2.38 -18.21
CA ALA A 211 -7.27 3.48 -18.87
C ALA A 211 -6.67 3.10 -20.25
N GLY A 212 -6.85 1.87 -20.69
CA GLY A 212 -6.30 1.39 -21.96
C GLY A 212 -4.77 1.35 -22.00
N ALA A 213 -4.10 1.34 -20.83
CA ALA A 213 -2.67 1.33 -20.71
C ALA A 213 -2.08 -0.08 -20.88
N ALA A 214 -0.92 -0.15 -21.52
CA ALA A 214 -0.18 -1.40 -21.72
C ALA A 214 0.48 -1.89 -20.43
N ARG A 215 0.97 -0.95 -19.60
CA ARG A 215 1.71 -1.23 -18.38
C ARG A 215 1.30 -0.29 -17.23
N LEU A 216 1.58 -0.74 -16.02
CA LEU A 216 1.55 0.05 -14.79
C LEU A 216 2.98 0.37 -14.37
N ALA A 217 3.35 1.63 -14.24
CA ALA A 217 4.60 2.06 -13.61
C ALA A 217 4.39 2.49 -12.17
N THR A 218 5.38 2.29 -11.32
CA THR A 218 5.38 2.75 -9.93
C THR A 218 6.76 3.23 -9.50
N GLY A 219 6.83 4.17 -8.56
CA GLY A 219 8.07 4.66 -7.97
C GLY A 219 8.71 3.71 -6.95
N HIS A 220 8.41 2.41 -6.97
CA HIS A 220 9.06 1.46 -6.08
C HIS A 220 10.47 1.10 -6.57
N TYR A 221 11.40 1.02 -5.63
CA TYR A 221 12.76 0.51 -5.87
C TYR A 221 12.73 -1.02 -5.84
N ALA A 222 12.57 -1.61 -7.00
CA ALA A 222 12.61 -3.05 -7.25
C ALA A 222 12.90 -3.30 -8.73
N ARG A 223 13.23 -4.51 -9.10
CA ARG A 223 13.47 -4.93 -10.48
C ARG A 223 12.64 -6.15 -10.85
N THR A 224 12.48 -6.37 -12.14
CA THR A 224 11.97 -7.64 -12.66
C THR A 224 13.03 -8.25 -13.56
N ILE A 225 13.39 -9.50 -13.29
CA ILE A 225 14.39 -10.22 -14.07
C ILE A 225 13.90 -11.61 -14.46
N LYS A 226 14.43 -12.14 -15.56
CA LYS A 226 14.21 -13.55 -15.92
C LYS A 226 15.15 -14.42 -15.08
N HIS A 227 14.56 -15.31 -14.28
CA HIS A 227 15.28 -16.26 -13.43
C HIS A 227 14.64 -17.63 -13.56
N ARG A 228 15.44 -18.65 -13.88
CA ARG A 228 14.96 -20.03 -14.12
C ARG A 228 13.74 -20.09 -15.08
N GLY A 229 13.79 -19.33 -16.17
CA GLY A 229 12.75 -19.28 -17.19
C GLY A 229 11.48 -18.51 -16.82
N ARG A 230 11.41 -17.88 -15.63
CA ARG A 230 10.28 -17.07 -15.16
C ARG A 230 10.68 -15.61 -14.95
N LEU A 231 9.75 -14.70 -15.20
CA LEU A 231 9.91 -13.30 -14.80
C LEU A 231 9.60 -13.21 -13.30
N LEU A 232 10.57 -12.78 -12.50
CA LEU A 232 10.46 -12.67 -11.04
C LEU A 232 10.86 -11.29 -10.56
N LEU A 233 10.39 -10.92 -9.37
CA LEU A 233 10.81 -9.72 -8.67
C LEU A 233 12.24 -9.89 -8.18
N ALA A 234 13.03 -8.83 -8.23
CA ALA A 234 14.39 -8.79 -7.72
C ALA A 234 14.66 -7.53 -6.91
N ALA A 235 15.66 -7.58 -6.04
CA ALA A 235 16.13 -6.44 -5.27
C ALA A 235 16.59 -5.31 -6.19
N ALA A 236 16.36 -4.06 -5.77
CA ALA A 236 16.88 -2.89 -6.44
C ALA A 236 18.42 -2.84 -6.39
N VAL A 237 19.01 -1.98 -7.21
CA VAL A 237 20.46 -1.70 -7.15
C VAL A 237 20.80 -0.95 -5.87
N ASP A 238 19.98 0.03 -5.48
CA ASP A 238 20.08 0.72 -4.20
C ASP A 238 19.60 -0.20 -3.07
N ALA A 239 20.51 -0.82 -2.35
CA ALA A 239 20.23 -1.75 -1.27
C ALA A 239 19.54 -1.10 -0.06
N GLU A 240 19.76 0.20 0.18
CA GLU A 240 19.13 0.94 1.29
C GLU A 240 17.67 1.27 1.00
N LYS A 241 17.34 1.45 -0.28
CA LYS A 241 15.99 1.75 -0.76
C LYS A 241 15.26 0.54 -1.30
N ASP A 242 15.88 -0.64 -1.34
CA ASP A 242 15.25 -1.86 -1.85
C ASP A 242 13.91 -2.15 -1.18
N GLN A 243 12.87 -2.25 -2.00
CA GLN A 243 11.49 -2.52 -1.58
C GLN A 243 10.99 -3.90 -2.03
N SER A 244 11.88 -4.75 -2.56
CA SER A 244 11.51 -6.09 -3.01
C SER A 244 10.85 -6.93 -1.92
N TYR A 245 11.26 -6.77 -0.65
CA TYR A 245 10.61 -7.40 0.50
C TYR A 245 9.14 -6.98 0.65
N MET A 246 8.82 -5.70 0.48
CA MET A 246 7.46 -5.19 0.59
C MET A 246 6.56 -5.61 -0.57
N LEU A 247 7.17 -5.92 -1.72
CA LEU A 247 6.51 -6.36 -2.95
C LEU A 247 6.52 -7.89 -3.12
N ALA A 248 7.22 -8.63 -2.26
CA ALA A 248 7.51 -10.05 -2.44
C ALA A 248 6.27 -10.96 -2.57
N ARG A 249 5.09 -10.50 -2.10
CA ARG A 249 3.83 -11.24 -2.22
C ARG A 249 3.06 -10.94 -3.51
N LEU A 250 3.60 -10.13 -4.43
CA LEU A 250 3.04 -9.97 -5.78
C LEU A 250 3.07 -11.32 -6.51
N ASP A 251 1.99 -11.60 -7.22
CA ASP A 251 1.93 -12.78 -8.08
C ASP A 251 2.87 -12.57 -9.28
N PRO A 252 3.86 -13.44 -9.54
CA PRO A 252 4.74 -13.30 -10.68
C PRO A 252 4.04 -13.18 -12.03
N ARG A 253 2.82 -13.72 -12.16
CA ARG A 253 2.02 -13.66 -13.40
C ARG A 253 1.59 -12.25 -13.82
N VAL A 254 1.72 -11.26 -12.93
CA VAL A 254 1.37 -9.87 -13.26
C VAL A 254 2.61 -8.99 -13.52
N LEU A 255 3.81 -9.50 -13.28
CA LEU A 255 5.05 -8.72 -13.36
C LEU A 255 5.38 -8.23 -14.77
N ASP A 256 4.94 -8.92 -15.81
CA ASP A 256 5.06 -8.51 -17.21
C ASP A 256 4.32 -7.20 -17.52
N ARG A 257 3.31 -6.87 -16.73
CA ARG A 257 2.50 -5.64 -16.84
C ARG A 257 2.92 -4.54 -15.86
N ILE A 258 3.94 -4.80 -15.05
CA ILE A 258 4.44 -3.83 -14.05
C ILE A 258 5.83 -3.37 -14.47
N TRP A 259 6.06 -2.08 -14.38
CA TRP A 259 7.34 -1.46 -14.61
C TRP A 259 7.81 -0.72 -13.36
N PHE A 260 9.03 -0.98 -12.95
CA PHE A 260 9.73 -0.32 -11.85
C PHE A 260 10.88 0.53 -12.42
N PRO A 261 10.61 1.77 -12.86
CA PRO A 261 11.60 2.58 -13.56
C PRO A 261 12.79 2.98 -12.69
N LEU A 262 12.67 2.91 -11.35
CA LEU A 262 13.70 3.33 -10.40
C LEU A 262 14.57 2.17 -9.88
N GLY A 263 14.33 0.95 -10.30
CA GLY A 263 15.01 -0.22 -9.76
C GLY A 263 16.49 -0.31 -10.05
N GLU A 264 16.97 0.37 -11.10
CA GLU A 264 18.36 0.33 -11.57
C GLU A 264 19.18 1.56 -11.13
N GLN A 265 18.62 2.44 -10.28
CA GLN A 265 19.28 3.66 -9.84
C GLN A 265 19.22 3.88 -8.34
N SER A 266 20.10 4.79 -7.86
CA SER A 266 20.10 5.23 -6.46
C SER A 266 19.02 6.27 -6.19
N LYS A 267 18.77 6.51 -4.91
CA LYS A 267 17.86 7.58 -4.47
C LYS A 267 18.40 8.96 -4.79
N GLU A 268 19.71 9.17 -4.75
CA GLU A 268 20.36 10.42 -5.10
C GLU A 268 20.18 10.74 -6.57
N GLU A 269 20.39 9.76 -7.45
CA GLU A 269 20.12 9.93 -8.89
C GLU A 269 18.66 10.27 -9.16
N THR A 270 17.70 9.63 -8.46
CA THR A 270 16.28 9.95 -8.58
C THR A 270 15.98 11.39 -8.16
N ARG A 271 16.59 11.89 -7.07
CA ARG A 271 16.42 13.29 -6.65
C ARG A 271 17.06 14.28 -7.61
N ALA A 272 18.22 13.95 -8.15
CA ALA A 272 18.92 14.78 -9.15
C ALA A 272 18.06 14.91 -10.42
N GLU A 273 17.53 13.80 -10.94
CA GLU A 273 16.63 13.77 -12.11
C GLU A 273 15.36 14.60 -11.88
N ALA A 274 14.75 14.50 -10.68
CA ALA A 274 13.59 15.31 -10.34
C ALA A 274 13.90 16.81 -10.26
N ALA A 275 15.07 17.17 -9.75
CA ALA A 275 15.51 18.55 -9.63
C ALA A 275 15.84 19.15 -11.02
N GLU A 276 16.52 18.41 -11.87
CA GLU A 276 16.84 18.80 -13.26
C GLU A 276 15.57 19.02 -14.07
N ALA A 277 14.56 18.17 -13.88
CA ALA A 277 13.25 18.31 -14.51
C ALA A 277 12.37 19.42 -13.89
N GLY A 278 12.84 20.12 -12.85
CA GLY A 278 12.09 21.19 -12.18
C GLY A 278 10.87 20.72 -11.39
N LEU A 279 10.77 19.42 -11.06
CA LEU A 279 9.60 18.86 -10.37
C LEU A 279 9.49 19.37 -8.92
N ALA A 280 8.38 19.98 -8.56
CA ALA A 280 8.12 20.46 -7.19
C ALA A 280 8.22 19.34 -6.14
N ALA A 281 7.94 18.11 -6.54
CA ALA A 281 8.05 16.91 -5.70
C ALA A 281 9.49 16.62 -5.20
N ALA A 282 10.53 17.14 -5.83
CA ALA A 282 11.93 16.97 -5.42
C ALA A 282 12.19 17.45 -3.97
N ARG A 283 11.41 18.42 -3.48
CA ARG A 283 11.56 19.04 -2.15
C ARG A 283 10.73 18.36 -1.05
N ARG A 284 9.89 17.39 -1.38
CA ARG A 284 9.01 16.73 -0.39
C ARG A 284 9.75 15.69 0.44
N ALA A 285 9.41 15.64 1.74
CA ALA A 285 9.88 14.61 2.66
C ALA A 285 9.27 13.24 2.31
N GLU A 286 9.99 12.17 2.66
CA GLU A 286 9.54 10.80 2.44
C GLU A 286 8.60 10.33 3.55
N SER A 287 7.57 9.57 3.19
CA SER A 287 6.72 8.86 4.15
C SER A 287 7.42 7.58 4.61
N GLN A 288 7.56 7.38 5.93
CA GLN A 288 8.35 6.28 6.49
C GLN A 288 7.55 5.18 7.21
N GLU A 289 6.22 5.34 7.41
CA GLU A 289 5.40 4.46 8.25
C GLU A 289 4.24 3.81 7.49
N ALA A 290 3.54 2.88 8.17
CA ALA A 290 2.29 2.33 7.64
C ALA A 290 1.29 3.48 7.41
N CYS A 291 0.92 3.71 6.17
CA CYS A 291 0.24 4.91 5.69
C CYS A 291 -1.05 5.27 6.46
N PHE A 292 -1.79 4.28 6.96
CA PHE A 292 -3.05 4.50 7.68
C PHE A 292 -2.89 4.85 9.16
N LEU A 293 -1.68 4.70 9.72
CA LEU A 293 -1.41 5.09 11.11
C LEU A 293 -1.21 6.60 11.25
N GLY A 294 -0.88 7.33 10.17
CA GLY A 294 -0.70 8.78 10.19
C GLY A 294 0.34 9.26 11.20
N GLY A 295 1.43 8.50 11.41
CA GLY A 295 2.45 8.83 12.42
C GLY A 295 2.05 8.48 13.87
N ALA A 296 0.87 7.89 14.09
CA ALA A 296 0.44 7.44 15.41
C ALA A 296 1.14 6.15 15.84
N ASP A 297 1.37 6.00 17.15
CA ASP A 297 1.70 4.70 17.72
C ASP A 297 0.57 3.69 17.40
N TYR A 298 0.93 2.53 16.89
CA TYR A 298 -0.03 1.46 16.55
C TYR A 298 -0.90 1.06 17.75
N ARG A 299 -0.45 1.22 18.99
CA ARG A 299 -1.21 0.91 20.21
C ARG A 299 -2.41 1.83 20.37
N SER A 300 -2.17 3.15 20.27
CA SER A 300 -3.25 4.16 20.32
C SER A 300 -4.26 3.95 19.19
N PHE A 301 -3.76 3.58 18.01
CA PHE A 301 -4.62 3.22 16.88
C PHE A 301 -5.49 1.99 17.20
N LEU A 302 -4.91 0.92 17.74
CA LEU A 302 -5.66 -0.29 18.09
C LEU A 302 -6.72 -0.03 19.16
N GLU A 303 -6.44 0.83 20.14
CA GLU A 303 -7.43 1.28 21.14
C GLU A 303 -8.61 1.98 20.51
N ARG A 304 -8.37 2.97 19.63
CA ARG A 304 -9.43 3.64 18.88
C ARG A 304 -10.24 2.67 18.01
N ARG A 305 -9.62 1.57 17.58
CA ARG A 305 -10.28 0.49 16.82
C ARG A 305 -10.93 -0.59 17.68
N GLY A 306 -11.06 -0.36 18.99
CA GLY A 306 -11.86 -1.18 19.90
C GLY A 306 -11.08 -2.29 20.64
N LEU A 307 -9.74 -2.29 20.58
CA LEU A 307 -8.95 -3.16 21.46
C LEU A 307 -8.87 -2.53 22.85
N VAL A 308 -9.75 -3.00 23.74
CA VAL A 308 -9.85 -2.44 25.10
C VAL A 308 -8.63 -2.84 25.93
N PRO A 309 -7.97 -1.88 26.61
CA PRO A 309 -6.95 -2.19 27.59
C PRO A 309 -7.50 -3.10 28.70
N SER A 310 -6.78 -4.16 29.02
CA SER A 310 -7.16 -5.11 30.04
C SER A 310 -5.92 -5.57 30.81
N THR A 311 -5.92 -5.41 32.11
CA THR A 311 -4.79 -5.78 32.95
C THR A 311 -4.56 -7.28 32.97
N GLY A 312 -3.33 -7.72 32.70
CA GLY A 312 -2.92 -9.12 32.72
C GLY A 312 -1.52 -9.30 33.27
N PRO A 313 -1.09 -10.54 33.58
CA PRO A 313 0.22 -10.83 34.09
C PRO A 313 1.29 -10.80 32.98
N ILE A 314 2.47 -10.31 33.34
CA ILE A 314 3.73 -10.58 32.65
C ILE A 314 4.44 -11.68 33.42
N VAL A 315 4.71 -12.80 32.73
CA VAL A 315 5.32 -13.97 33.37
C VAL A 315 6.65 -14.34 32.70
N ASP A 316 7.50 -15.02 33.41
CA ASP A 316 8.67 -15.67 32.83
C ASP A 316 8.31 -16.98 32.10
N GLU A 317 9.31 -17.70 31.59
CA GLU A 317 9.13 -18.98 30.90
C GLU A 317 8.66 -20.10 31.83
N ASN A 318 8.81 -19.98 33.17
CA ASN A 318 8.35 -20.92 34.18
C ASN A 318 6.92 -20.59 34.67
N GLY A 319 6.37 -19.44 34.25
CA GLY A 319 5.06 -18.96 34.67
C GLY A 319 5.09 -18.09 35.95
N GLU A 320 6.25 -17.72 36.46
CA GLU A 320 6.39 -16.79 37.58
C GLU A 320 5.98 -15.38 37.15
N VAL A 321 5.15 -14.72 37.97
CA VAL A 321 4.65 -13.36 37.67
C VAL A 321 5.72 -12.33 38.02
N LEU A 322 6.22 -11.66 36.99
CA LEU A 322 7.23 -10.60 37.11
C LEU A 322 6.65 -9.18 37.07
N GLY A 323 5.40 -9.03 36.63
CA GLY A 323 4.76 -7.74 36.48
C GLY A 323 3.36 -7.81 35.93
N ARG A 324 2.81 -6.67 35.56
CA ARG A 324 1.48 -6.54 34.95
C ARG A 324 1.53 -5.64 33.73
N HIS A 325 0.63 -5.85 32.79
CA HIS A 325 0.45 -5.05 31.58
C HIS A 325 -1.02 -4.65 31.40
N ASP A 326 -1.27 -3.68 30.52
CA ASP A 326 -2.60 -3.15 30.19
C ASP A 326 -3.14 -3.64 28.81
N GLY A 327 -2.84 -4.88 28.44
CA GLY A 327 -3.26 -5.49 27.20
C GLY A 327 -2.12 -6.19 26.48
N PHE A 328 -2.24 -7.51 26.25
CA PHE A 328 -1.21 -8.33 25.60
C PHE A 328 -0.86 -7.84 24.18
N TRP A 329 -1.83 -7.28 23.45
CA TRP A 329 -1.69 -6.79 22.09
C TRP A 329 -0.76 -5.57 21.95
N ARG A 330 -0.40 -4.94 23.06
CA ARG A 330 0.60 -3.85 23.12
C ARG A 330 2.03 -4.35 22.99
N TYR A 331 2.24 -5.66 23.00
CA TYR A 331 3.56 -6.29 23.03
C TYR A 331 3.80 -7.11 21.78
N THR A 332 5.03 -6.98 21.26
CA THR A 332 5.48 -7.71 20.07
C THR A 332 6.71 -8.53 20.42
N PRO A 333 6.86 -9.77 19.94
CA PRO A 333 8.05 -10.58 20.14
C PRO A 333 9.32 -9.80 19.79
N GLY A 334 10.29 -9.81 20.73
CA GLY A 334 11.54 -9.06 20.66
C GLY A 334 11.50 -7.65 21.24
N GLN A 335 10.35 -7.17 21.73
CA GLN A 335 10.26 -5.90 22.43
C GLN A 335 11.02 -5.99 23.76
N ARG A 336 11.96 -5.03 24.00
CA ARG A 336 12.73 -4.90 25.23
C ARG A 336 12.24 -3.74 26.09
N LYS A 337 11.91 -2.60 25.45
CA LYS A 337 11.51 -1.37 26.17
C LYS A 337 10.02 -1.41 26.51
N GLY A 338 9.66 -0.79 27.65
CA GLY A 338 8.25 -0.63 28.05
C GLY A 338 7.59 -1.92 28.55
N LEU A 339 8.36 -2.89 29.03
CA LEU A 339 7.82 -4.10 29.66
C LEU A 339 7.34 -3.86 31.11
N GLY A 340 7.89 -2.84 31.80
CA GLY A 340 7.53 -2.55 33.19
C GLY A 340 7.94 -3.63 34.20
N VAL A 341 8.95 -4.45 33.85
CA VAL A 341 9.45 -5.55 34.68
C VAL A 341 10.81 -5.15 35.24
N ALA A 342 10.96 -5.26 36.58
CA ALA A 342 12.25 -5.12 37.27
C ALA A 342 12.91 -6.51 37.31
N SER A 343 13.90 -6.72 36.44
CA SER A 343 14.72 -7.94 36.42
C SER A 343 16.19 -7.57 36.45
N GLY A 344 17.02 -8.37 37.14
CA GLY A 344 18.46 -8.15 37.21
C GLY A 344 19.21 -8.27 35.89
N ALA A 345 18.54 -8.72 34.82
CA ALA A 345 19.08 -8.90 33.48
C ALA A 345 18.07 -8.39 32.39
N PRO A 346 18.53 -8.04 31.19
CA PRO A 346 17.64 -7.63 30.12
C PRO A 346 16.67 -8.73 29.72
N VAL A 347 15.36 -8.44 29.79
CA VAL A 347 14.29 -9.35 29.34
C VAL A 347 13.59 -8.81 28.10
N TYR A 348 13.01 -9.72 27.33
CA TYR A 348 12.34 -9.45 26.08
C TYR A 348 10.97 -10.10 26.05
N ALA A 349 9.98 -9.49 25.43
CA ALA A 349 8.72 -10.16 25.13
C ALA A 349 9.00 -11.33 24.19
N LEU A 350 8.67 -12.54 24.62
CA LEU A 350 8.89 -13.77 23.84
C LEU A 350 7.64 -14.09 23.00
N THR A 351 6.49 -14.05 23.65
CA THR A 351 5.20 -14.31 23.02
C THR A 351 4.06 -13.71 23.84
N THR A 352 2.89 -13.63 23.23
CA THR A 352 1.64 -13.27 23.91
C THR A 352 0.68 -14.46 23.88
N VAL A 353 -0.10 -14.63 24.95
CA VAL A 353 -1.11 -15.68 25.09
C VAL A 353 -2.49 -15.03 25.23
N PRO A 354 -3.17 -14.69 24.11
CA PRO A 354 -4.42 -13.90 24.13
C PRO A 354 -5.51 -14.46 25.03
N ARG A 355 -5.71 -15.79 24.99
CA ARG A 355 -6.76 -16.48 25.79
C ARG A 355 -6.59 -16.31 27.30
N ARG A 356 -5.36 -16.03 27.76
CA ARG A 356 -5.02 -15.82 29.18
C ARG A 356 -4.70 -14.38 29.50
N ASN A 357 -4.78 -13.49 28.50
CA ASN A 357 -4.32 -12.10 28.58
C ASN A 357 -2.93 -12.01 29.22
N THR A 358 -1.96 -12.79 28.74
CA THR A 358 -0.64 -12.95 29.35
C THR A 358 0.46 -12.59 28.36
N VAL A 359 1.50 -11.92 28.82
CA VAL A 359 2.75 -11.70 28.08
C VAL A 359 3.85 -12.56 28.73
N VAL A 360 4.50 -13.39 27.91
CA VAL A 360 5.65 -14.19 28.38
C VAL A 360 6.94 -13.44 28.02
N VAL A 361 7.82 -13.29 29.00
CA VAL A 361 9.11 -12.64 28.83
C VAL A 361 10.26 -13.57 29.20
N GLY A 362 11.44 -13.30 28.67
CA GLY A 362 12.63 -14.10 28.96
C GLY A 362 13.89 -13.49 28.33
N PRO A 363 15.03 -14.19 28.42
CA PRO A 363 16.29 -13.74 27.86
C PRO A 363 16.23 -13.72 26.33
N ARG A 364 17.17 -13.01 25.70
CA ARG A 364 17.23 -12.85 24.23
C ARG A 364 17.35 -14.20 23.50
N GLU A 365 18.06 -15.12 24.08
CA GLU A 365 18.35 -16.45 23.56
C GLU A 365 17.07 -17.24 23.31
N SER A 366 16.05 -17.06 24.15
CA SER A 366 14.73 -17.69 24.02
C SER A 366 13.91 -17.15 22.82
N LEU A 367 14.36 -16.08 22.17
CA LEU A 367 13.80 -15.59 20.90
C LEU A 367 14.41 -16.27 19.65
N ALA A 368 15.46 -17.05 19.81
CA ALA A 368 16.12 -17.72 18.70
C ALA A 368 15.18 -18.72 18.02
N ARG A 369 15.10 -18.65 16.68
CA ARG A 369 14.28 -19.56 15.86
C ARG A 369 15.12 -20.06 14.70
N ARG A 370 15.11 -21.37 14.49
CA ARG A 370 15.78 -22.04 13.37
C ARG A 370 14.80 -22.60 12.36
N THR A 371 13.58 -22.89 12.76
CA THR A 371 12.58 -23.41 11.84
C THR A 371 11.41 -22.42 11.73
N LEU A 372 10.98 -22.17 10.50
CA LEU A 372 9.84 -21.32 10.18
C LEU A 372 8.87 -22.06 9.28
N ARG A 373 7.58 -21.88 9.52
CA ARG A 373 6.52 -22.25 8.58
C ARG A 373 5.81 -21.00 8.09
N ALA A 374 5.60 -20.90 6.79
CA ALA A 374 4.89 -19.79 6.19
C ALA A 374 3.83 -20.27 5.19
N ASP A 375 2.64 -19.68 5.28
CA ASP A 375 1.60 -19.81 4.25
C ASP A 375 1.92 -18.87 3.10
N GLY A 376 2.15 -19.43 1.91
CA GLY A 376 2.60 -18.64 0.77
C GLY A 376 2.89 -19.48 -0.47
N ARG A 377 3.81 -19.00 -1.30
CA ARG A 377 4.16 -19.68 -2.55
C ARG A 377 5.67 -19.67 -2.78
N ILE A 378 6.17 -20.76 -3.31
CA ILE A 378 7.49 -20.87 -3.96
C ILE A 378 7.22 -20.66 -5.44
N HIS A 379 8.04 -19.84 -6.09
CA HIS A 379 7.83 -19.42 -7.47
C HIS A 379 8.62 -20.27 -8.48
N VAL A 380 9.72 -20.85 -8.05
CA VAL A 380 10.58 -21.74 -8.84
C VAL A 380 11.06 -22.89 -7.95
N ASP A 381 11.46 -24.00 -8.55
CA ASP A 381 11.99 -25.15 -7.80
C ASP A 381 13.30 -24.79 -7.11
N ILE A 382 13.31 -24.85 -5.78
CA ILE A 382 14.45 -24.54 -4.92
C ILE A 382 14.48 -25.47 -3.71
N SER A 383 15.66 -25.81 -3.27
CA SER A 383 15.91 -26.54 -2.00
C SER A 383 16.60 -25.66 -0.95
N ARG A 384 17.16 -24.52 -1.35
CA ARG A 384 17.82 -23.53 -0.48
C ARG A 384 17.52 -22.12 -0.91
N ALA A 385 17.51 -21.19 0.05
CA ALA A 385 17.33 -19.76 -0.19
C ALA A 385 17.93 -18.93 0.96
N ASP A 386 18.18 -17.66 0.69
CA ASP A 386 18.43 -16.64 1.70
C ASP A 386 17.08 -16.13 2.21
N VAL A 387 16.82 -16.27 3.51
CA VAL A 387 15.50 -16.02 4.10
C VAL A 387 15.50 -14.73 4.88
N LYS A 388 14.62 -13.81 4.50
CA LYS A 388 14.42 -12.53 5.17
C LYS A 388 13.06 -12.50 5.87
N VAL A 389 13.04 -12.27 7.19
CA VAL A 389 11.83 -12.30 8.02
C VAL A 389 11.38 -10.92 8.49
N ARG A 390 12.17 -9.89 8.23
CA ARG A 390 11.85 -8.47 8.49
C ARG A 390 12.48 -7.58 7.42
N TYR A 391 11.86 -6.45 7.16
CA TYR A 391 12.29 -5.52 6.10
C TYR A 391 13.77 -5.12 6.21
N ARG A 392 14.21 -4.70 7.39
CA ARG A 392 15.60 -4.22 7.63
C ARG A 392 16.53 -5.27 8.26
N SER A 393 16.11 -6.54 8.35
CA SER A 393 16.98 -7.58 8.85
C SER A 393 17.88 -8.14 7.74
N PRO A 394 19.09 -8.62 8.06
CA PRO A 394 19.86 -9.41 7.13
C PRO A 394 19.09 -10.69 6.77
N ALA A 395 19.33 -11.22 5.57
CA ALA A 395 18.85 -12.53 5.18
C ALA A 395 19.75 -13.60 5.79
N VAL A 396 19.17 -14.76 6.12
CA VAL A 396 19.89 -15.92 6.66
C VAL A 396 19.68 -17.11 5.71
N PRO A 397 20.74 -17.80 5.27
CA PRO A 397 20.62 -18.99 4.44
C PRO A 397 19.87 -20.12 5.16
N GLY A 398 19.15 -20.93 4.39
CA GLY A 398 18.46 -22.10 4.92
C GLY A 398 17.96 -23.04 3.85
N SER A 399 17.65 -24.27 4.24
CA SER A 399 16.94 -25.23 3.38
C SER A 399 15.45 -24.91 3.34
N VAL A 400 14.84 -25.13 2.19
CA VAL A 400 13.43 -24.84 1.93
C VAL A 400 12.72 -26.12 1.49
N GLU A 401 11.61 -26.41 2.15
CA GLU A 401 10.74 -27.53 1.84
C GLU A 401 9.35 -27.01 1.47
N ALA A 402 8.81 -27.43 0.34
CA ALA A 402 7.44 -27.14 -0.04
C ALA A 402 6.47 -27.97 0.83
N VAL A 403 5.43 -27.33 1.35
CA VAL A 403 4.35 -27.98 2.11
C VAL A 403 2.97 -27.62 1.52
N SER A 404 1.93 -28.32 1.95
CA SER A 404 0.58 -28.22 1.33
C SER A 404 0.04 -26.80 1.15
N ARG A 405 0.40 -25.84 2.03
CA ARG A 405 -0.10 -24.44 1.99
C ARG A 405 1.01 -23.41 1.98
N GLY A 406 2.20 -23.77 1.52
CA GLY A 406 3.32 -22.84 1.50
C GLY A 406 4.67 -23.55 1.59
N PHE A 407 5.48 -23.17 2.59
CA PHE A 407 6.81 -23.72 2.75
C PHE A 407 7.25 -23.76 4.22
N ARG A 408 8.20 -24.66 4.49
CA ARG A 408 8.96 -24.71 5.73
C ARG A 408 10.41 -24.35 5.41
N VAL A 409 11.06 -23.67 6.34
CA VAL A 409 12.48 -23.30 6.23
C VAL A 409 13.20 -23.79 7.47
N HIS A 410 14.38 -24.38 7.26
CA HIS A 410 15.36 -24.66 8.30
C HIS A 410 16.58 -23.77 8.07
N LEU A 411 16.81 -22.83 8.96
CA LEU A 411 17.84 -21.79 8.87
C LEU A 411 19.19 -22.33 9.36
N ASP A 412 20.26 -21.99 8.67
CA ASP A 412 21.63 -22.36 9.04
C ASP A 412 22.09 -21.64 10.33
N ALA A 413 21.57 -20.45 10.57
CA ALA A 413 21.78 -19.69 11.79
C ALA A 413 20.44 -19.22 12.37
N PRO A 414 20.33 -19.00 13.70
CA PRO A 414 19.09 -18.56 14.29
C PRO A 414 18.73 -17.13 13.90
N VAL A 415 17.45 -16.89 13.65
CA VAL A 415 16.86 -15.56 13.56
C VAL A 415 16.10 -15.25 14.86
N TYR A 416 16.03 -13.99 15.22
CA TYR A 416 15.46 -13.59 16.51
C TYR A 416 14.12 -12.86 16.32
N ALA A 417 13.21 -13.06 17.25
CA ALA A 417 11.96 -12.33 17.35
C ALA A 417 11.07 -12.47 16.09
N VAL A 418 10.98 -13.68 15.57
CA VAL A 418 10.03 -14.03 14.51
C VAL A 418 8.63 -14.11 15.11
N ALA A 419 7.71 -13.31 14.55
CA ALA A 419 6.33 -13.29 15.01
C ALA A 419 5.38 -13.86 13.95
N PRO A 420 4.36 -14.63 14.34
CA PRO A 420 3.26 -14.97 13.44
C PRO A 420 2.64 -13.70 12.84
N GLY A 421 2.27 -13.74 11.57
CA GLY A 421 1.75 -12.59 10.84
C GLY A 421 2.79 -11.79 10.03
N GLN A 422 4.08 -11.90 10.34
CA GLN A 422 5.16 -11.31 9.57
C GLN A 422 5.33 -12.01 8.21
N ALA A 423 6.02 -11.35 7.27
CA ALA A 423 6.37 -11.97 6.01
C ALA A 423 7.71 -12.72 6.12
N ALA A 424 7.77 -13.91 5.50
CA ALA A 424 9.01 -14.60 5.18
C ALA A 424 9.22 -14.53 3.67
N VAL A 425 10.37 -14.00 3.23
CA VAL A 425 10.71 -13.83 1.82
C VAL A 425 11.97 -14.64 1.52
N LEU A 426 11.89 -15.44 0.46
CA LEU A 426 12.95 -16.32 -0.01
C LEU A 426 13.67 -15.65 -1.17
N TYR A 427 14.97 -15.49 -1.04
CA TYR A 427 15.83 -14.91 -2.08
C TYR A 427 16.83 -15.93 -2.62
N GLU A 428 17.10 -15.87 -3.90
CA GLU A 428 18.22 -16.51 -4.55
C GLU A 428 18.98 -15.46 -5.36
N ARG A 429 20.20 -15.11 -4.92
CA ARG A 429 21.01 -14.05 -5.57
C ARG A 429 20.25 -12.72 -5.77
N GLY A 430 19.51 -12.29 -4.76
CA GLY A 430 18.71 -11.06 -4.80
C GLY A 430 17.39 -11.17 -5.56
N VAL A 431 17.03 -12.33 -6.10
CA VAL A 431 15.74 -12.59 -6.74
C VAL A 431 14.77 -13.18 -5.75
N VAL A 432 13.53 -12.68 -5.71
CA VAL A 432 12.46 -13.23 -4.88
C VAL A 432 11.95 -14.52 -5.50
N VAL A 433 12.34 -15.65 -4.91
CA VAL A 433 11.97 -17.01 -5.36
C VAL A 433 10.80 -17.61 -4.59
N GLY A 434 10.31 -16.91 -3.58
CA GLY A 434 9.12 -17.28 -2.82
C GLY A 434 8.82 -16.28 -1.72
N ALA A 435 7.57 -16.24 -1.28
CA ALA A 435 7.14 -15.43 -0.15
C ALA A 435 5.89 -16.00 0.53
N GLY A 436 5.77 -15.76 1.82
CA GLY A 436 4.63 -16.20 2.61
C GLY A 436 4.46 -15.43 3.90
N ARG A 437 3.34 -15.66 4.58
CA ARG A 437 3.06 -15.15 5.93
C ARG A 437 3.49 -16.21 6.95
N VAL A 438 4.35 -15.84 7.87
CA VAL A 438 4.76 -16.72 8.97
C VAL A 438 3.54 -17.14 9.78
N THR A 439 3.38 -18.44 9.99
CA THR A 439 2.31 -19.03 10.80
C THR A 439 2.83 -19.61 12.11
N SER A 440 4.06 -20.13 12.11
CA SER A 440 4.73 -20.64 13.29
C SER A 440 6.24 -20.60 13.15
N SER A 441 6.95 -20.67 14.26
CA SER A 441 8.40 -20.81 14.33
C SER A 441 8.80 -21.61 15.57
N THR A 442 9.88 -22.38 15.46
CA THR A 442 10.46 -23.16 16.57
C THR A 442 11.95 -22.89 16.68
N PRO A 443 12.55 -23.15 17.87
CA PRO A 443 13.99 -23.08 18.09
C PRO A 443 14.81 -23.84 17.10
#